data_d57a34476ca78e51cbdcf64996212d8c
#
_entry.id   d57a34476ca78e51cbdcf64996212d8c
#
_cell.length_a   1.000
_cell.length_b   1.000
_cell.length_c   1.000
_cell.angle_alpha   90.00
_cell.angle_beta   90.00
_cell.angle_gamma   90.00
#
_symmetry.space_group_name_H-M   'P 1'
#
loop_
_entity.id
_entity.type
_entity.pdbx_description
1 polymer ?
#
loop_
_entity_poly.entity_id
_entity_poly.type
_entity_poly.pdbx_seq_one_letter_code
_entity_poly.pdbx_strand_id
1 'polypeptide(L)'
;MKTLVIYRSFLGSSKKYAEWLHEAVPSDLMKFSKANAKVLEAYDTVVMFGGTYMYRPSLLGYITKNWKTLQAKRVVFATVAGAADVEGDSVKAWLKVPEAVRAAVKHFHLRGKFFKQNAGEVTKEKTQPIADYLLGK
;
A
#
# COMPACT_ATOMS: atom_id res chain seq x y z
N MET A 1 16.11 -10.61 -6.23
CA MET A 1 15.45 -9.45 -5.63
C MET A 1 14.52 -9.88 -4.52
N LYS A 2 14.60 -9.21 -3.38
CA LYS A 2 13.72 -9.51 -2.26
C LYS A 2 12.61 -8.47 -2.15
N THR A 3 11.40 -8.94 -2.02
CA THR A 3 10.19 -8.10 -1.92
C THR A 3 9.60 -8.23 -0.52
N LEU A 4 9.28 -7.08 0.07
CA LEU A 4 8.57 -7.00 1.34
C LEU A 4 7.19 -6.41 1.11
N VAL A 5 6.17 -7.07 1.63
CA VAL A 5 4.80 -6.56 1.64
C VAL A 5 4.47 -6.16 3.08
N ILE A 6 4.11 -4.90 3.26
CA ILE A 6 3.72 -4.39 4.58
C ILE A 6 2.30 -3.83 4.54
N TYR A 7 1.67 -3.79 5.70
CA TYR A 7 0.31 -3.29 5.80
C TYR A 7 0.06 -2.56 7.12
N ARG A 8 -0.84 -1.61 7.05
CA ARG A 8 -1.47 -0.99 8.22
C ARG A 8 -2.98 -1.05 8.00
N SER A 9 -3.67 -1.80 8.83
CA SER A 9 -5.08 -2.11 8.61
C SER A 9 -5.90 -1.85 9.86
N PHE A 10 -7.03 -1.16 9.70
CA PHE A 10 -7.97 -0.90 10.79
C PHE A 10 -9.18 -1.85 10.71
N LEU A 11 -9.81 -1.93 9.53
CA LEU A 11 -11.00 -2.76 9.33
C LEU A 11 -10.72 -4.05 8.57
N GLY A 12 -9.45 -4.37 8.34
CA GLY A 12 -9.05 -5.65 7.75
C GLY A 12 -8.82 -5.67 6.25
N SER A 13 -9.26 -4.64 5.51
CA SER A 13 -9.12 -4.62 4.04
C SER A 13 -7.67 -4.60 3.58
N SER A 14 -6.87 -3.69 4.15
CA SER A 14 -5.46 -3.56 3.74
C SER A 14 -4.68 -4.84 4.05
N LYS A 15 -4.93 -5.45 5.20
CA LYS A 15 -4.29 -6.71 5.57
C LYS A 15 -4.68 -7.82 4.59
N LYS A 16 -5.96 -7.90 4.21
CA LYS A 16 -6.44 -8.93 3.30
C LYS A 16 -5.80 -8.79 1.92
N TYR A 17 -5.73 -7.57 1.40
CA TYR A 17 -5.05 -7.31 0.14
C TYR A 17 -3.57 -7.68 0.21
N ALA A 18 -2.90 -7.33 1.31
CA ALA A 18 -1.50 -7.65 1.50
C ALA A 18 -1.26 -9.16 1.51
N GLU A 19 -2.13 -9.91 2.20
CA GLU A 19 -2.05 -11.37 2.24
C GLU A 19 -2.23 -11.98 0.85
N TRP A 20 -3.21 -11.50 0.08
CA TRP A 20 -3.44 -11.99 -1.27
C TRP A 20 -2.27 -11.71 -2.20
N LEU A 21 -1.68 -10.51 -2.13
CA LEU A 21 -0.51 -10.21 -2.94
C LEU A 21 0.68 -11.10 -2.54
N HIS A 22 0.87 -11.28 -1.24
CA HIS A 22 1.93 -12.15 -0.72
C HIS A 22 1.81 -13.57 -1.26
N GLU A 23 0.60 -14.09 -1.37
CA GLU A 23 0.36 -15.41 -1.97
C GLU A 23 0.69 -15.45 -3.46
N ALA A 24 0.50 -14.34 -4.16
CA ALA A 24 0.64 -14.27 -5.62
C ALA A 24 2.07 -14.02 -6.07
N VAL A 25 2.92 -13.42 -5.25
CA VAL A 25 4.31 -13.11 -5.61
C VAL A 25 5.26 -13.55 -4.49
N PRO A 26 6.48 -14.00 -4.85
CA PRO A 26 7.49 -14.32 -3.83
C PRO A 26 7.80 -13.07 -2.99
N SER A 27 7.61 -13.16 -1.69
CA SER A 27 7.74 -12.00 -0.81
C SER A 27 7.71 -12.40 0.66
N ASP A 28 8.08 -11.46 1.50
CA ASP A 28 7.85 -11.56 2.94
C ASP A 28 6.68 -10.63 3.27
N LEU A 29 5.94 -10.95 4.32
CA LEU A 29 4.77 -10.20 4.75
C LEU A 29 4.93 -9.81 6.22
N MET A 30 4.75 -8.54 6.54
CA MET A 30 4.72 -8.10 7.93
C MET A 30 3.91 -6.84 8.13
N LYS A 31 3.49 -6.60 9.37
CA LYS A 31 2.81 -5.39 9.77
C LYS A 31 3.80 -4.22 9.70
N PHE A 32 3.34 -3.03 9.30
CA PHE A 32 4.20 -1.85 9.11
C PHE A 32 5.04 -1.51 10.35
N SER A 33 4.49 -1.73 11.54
CA SER A 33 5.18 -1.40 12.80
C SER A 33 6.43 -2.26 13.04
N LYS A 34 6.55 -3.38 12.36
CA LYS A 34 7.72 -4.26 12.45
C LYS A 34 8.76 -3.97 11.38
N ALA A 35 8.41 -3.19 10.37
CA ALA A 35 9.28 -2.89 9.24
C ALA A 35 10.02 -1.57 9.45
N ASN A 36 10.95 -1.54 10.39
CA ASN A 36 11.78 -0.36 10.63
C ASN A 36 12.86 -0.22 9.54
N ALA A 37 13.63 0.87 9.59
CA ALA A 37 14.65 1.16 8.59
C ALA A 37 15.65 0.03 8.42
N LYS A 38 16.06 -0.60 9.51
CA LYS A 38 17.02 -1.71 9.46
C LYS A 38 16.43 -2.93 8.76
N VAL A 39 15.18 -3.26 9.03
CA VAL A 39 14.49 -4.36 8.35
C VAL A 39 14.39 -4.06 6.85
N LEU A 40 14.06 -2.82 6.48
CA LEU A 40 13.92 -2.42 5.08
C LEU A 40 15.22 -2.59 4.28
N GLU A 41 16.38 -2.50 4.92
CA GLU A 41 17.67 -2.64 4.23
C GLU A 41 17.81 -3.98 3.49
N ALA A 42 17.14 -5.02 3.94
CA ALA A 42 17.23 -6.36 3.34
C ALA A 42 16.40 -6.53 2.07
N TYR A 43 15.64 -5.51 1.65
CA TYR A 43 14.70 -5.63 0.53
C TYR A 43 14.97 -4.62 -0.56
N ASP A 44 14.74 -5.05 -1.82
CA ASP A 44 14.89 -4.20 -3.01
C ASP A 44 13.57 -3.56 -3.39
N THR A 45 12.46 -4.22 -3.08
CA THR A 45 11.12 -3.79 -3.40
C THR A 45 10.26 -3.81 -2.14
N VAL A 46 9.52 -2.74 -1.93
CA VAL A 46 8.60 -2.63 -0.78
C VAL A 46 7.21 -2.26 -1.30
N VAL A 47 6.22 -3.08 -0.96
CA VAL A 47 4.82 -2.85 -1.30
C VAL A 47 4.08 -2.51 -0.01
N MET A 48 3.40 -1.37 0.00
CA MET A 48 2.69 -0.89 1.18
C MET A 48 1.19 -0.83 0.94
N PHE A 49 0.42 -1.45 1.82
CA PHE A 49 -1.05 -1.37 1.82
C PHE A 49 -1.49 -0.62 3.08
N GLY A 50 -2.17 0.48 2.90
CA GLY A 50 -2.66 1.27 4.02
C GLY A 50 -4.00 1.91 3.73
N GLY A 51 -4.86 1.96 4.75
CA GLY A 51 -6.15 2.62 4.65
C GLY A 51 -6.02 4.14 4.56
N THR A 52 -7.09 4.79 4.09
CA THR A 52 -7.20 6.24 4.02
C THR A 52 -8.31 6.68 4.96
N TYR A 53 -8.00 7.56 5.89
CA TYR A 53 -8.95 8.05 6.89
C TYR A 53 -8.90 9.57 6.94
N MET A 54 -10.09 10.21 6.96
CA MET A 54 -10.18 11.68 7.03
C MET A 54 -9.31 12.35 5.96
N TYR A 55 -9.38 11.85 4.73
CA TYR A 55 -8.62 12.35 3.58
C TYR A 55 -7.11 12.31 3.78
N ARG A 56 -6.63 11.33 4.54
CA ARG A 56 -5.20 11.17 4.81
C ARG A 56 -4.80 9.70 4.76
N PRO A 57 -3.78 9.33 3.95
CA PRO A 57 -3.26 7.96 3.95
C PRO A 57 -2.66 7.61 5.30
N SER A 58 -3.05 6.48 5.87
CA SER A 58 -2.59 6.07 7.20
C SER A 58 -1.09 5.78 7.26
N LEU A 59 -0.47 5.45 6.12
CA LEU A 59 0.97 5.19 6.03
C LEU A 59 1.78 6.44 5.67
N LEU A 60 1.15 7.62 5.58
CA LEU A 60 1.86 8.85 5.26
C LEU A 60 3.03 9.11 6.24
N GLY A 61 2.78 8.98 7.53
CA GLY A 61 3.83 9.14 8.53
C GLY A 61 4.95 8.12 8.39
N TYR A 62 4.59 6.88 8.12
CA TYR A 62 5.57 5.81 7.93
C TYR A 62 6.46 6.08 6.70
N ILE A 63 5.86 6.41 5.57
CA ILE A 63 6.62 6.60 4.34
C ILE A 63 7.54 7.84 4.44
N THR A 64 7.08 8.92 5.06
CA THR A 64 7.92 10.12 5.23
C THR A 64 9.07 9.87 6.19
N LYS A 65 8.81 9.17 7.29
CA LYS A 65 9.84 8.82 8.28
C LYS A 65 10.92 7.94 7.67
N ASN A 66 10.55 7.01 6.80
CA ASN A 66 11.47 6.03 6.22
C ASN A 66 11.91 6.36 4.80
N TRP A 67 11.57 7.55 4.29
CA TRP A 67 11.81 7.89 2.89
C TRP A 67 13.29 7.84 2.52
N LYS A 68 14.18 8.24 3.42
CA LYS A 68 15.62 8.18 3.18
C LYS A 68 16.07 6.77 2.80
N THR A 69 15.49 5.75 3.44
CA THR A 69 15.77 4.34 3.12
C THR A 69 15.00 3.87 1.90
N LEU A 70 13.74 4.27 1.77
CA LEU A 70 12.86 3.78 0.72
C LEU A 70 13.16 4.37 -0.66
N GLN A 71 13.68 5.60 -0.73
CA GLN A 71 13.84 6.30 -2.01
C GLN A 71 14.75 5.58 -3.02
N ALA A 72 15.63 4.72 -2.56
CA ALA A 72 16.55 3.97 -3.43
C ALA A 72 15.96 2.63 -3.88
N LYS A 73 14.73 2.32 -3.47
CA LYS A 73 14.09 1.03 -3.73
C LYS A 73 12.94 1.20 -4.71
N ARG A 74 12.49 0.07 -5.28
CA ARG A 74 11.22 0.04 -6.02
C ARG A 74 10.09 0.03 -4.98
N VAL A 75 9.30 1.08 -4.94
CA VAL A 75 8.24 1.24 -3.94
C VAL A 75 6.87 1.27 -4.62
N VAL A 76 5.97 0.44 -4.12
CA VAL A 76 4.57 0.42 -4.53
C VAL A 76 3.74 0.87 -3.32
N PHE A 77 2.90 1.87 -3.51
CA PHE A 77 2.02 2.36 -2.47
C PHE A 77 0.57 2.14 -2.89
N ALA A 78 -0.08 1.18 -2.24
CA ALA A 78 -1.49 0.88 -2.47
C ALA A 78 -2.32 1.52 -1.38
N THR A 79 -3.06 2.56 -1.73
CA THR A 79 -3.98 3.23 -0.81
C THR A 79 -5.35 2.56 -0.87
N VAL A 80 -5.90 2.25 0.29
CA VAL A 80 -7.19 1.55 0.41
C VAL A 80 -8.19 2.50 1.03
N ALA A 81 -9.30 2.74 0.34
CA ALA A 81 -10.31 3.68 0.83
C ALA A 81 -11.72 3.10 0.66
N GLY A 82 -12.56 3.35 1.67
CA GLY A 82 -13.97 2.97 1.62
C GLY A 82 -14.81 3.87 0.73
N ALA A 83 -14.30 5.06 0.38
CA ALA A 83 -15.03 6.01 -0.45
C ALA A 83 -15.27 5.45 -1.85
N ALA A 84 -16.49 5.67 -2.35
CA ALA A 84 -16.85 5.24 -3.69
C ALA A 84 -16.20 6.11 -4.76
N ASP A 85 -15.91 7.34 -4.42
CA ASP A 85 -15.36 8.34 -5.32
C ASP A 85 -13.85 8.30 -5.31
N VAL A 86 -13.27 7.75 -6.38
CA VAL A 86 -11.82 7.67 -6.52
C VAL A 86 -11.22 8.97 -7.05
N GLU A 87 -12.04 9.91 -7.54
CA GLU A 87 -11.55 11.17 -8.10
C GLU A 87 -11.61 12.32 -7.12
N GLY A 88 -12.51 12.29 -6.15
CA GLY A 88 -12.68 13.34 -5.16
C GLY A 88 -11.75 13.20 -3.97
N ASP A 89 -12.23 12.49 -2.97
CA ASP A 89 -11.54 12.38 -1.67
C ASP A 89 -10.24 11.59 -1.75
N SER A 90 -10.17 10.58 -2.61
CA SER A 90 -8.95 9.78 -2.79
C SER A 90 -7.83 10.61 -3.42
N VAL A 91 -8.16 11.47 -4.37
CA VAL A 91 -7.18 12.39 -4.98
C VAL A 91 -6.68 13.39 -3.95
N LYS A 92 -7.57 13.97 -3.14
CA LYS A 92 -7.18 14.90 -2.08
C LYS A 92 -6.24 14.25 -1.08
N ALA A 93 -6.54 13.01 -0.69
CA ALA A 93 -5.69 12.26 0.24
C ALA A 93 -4.31 12.01 -0.37
N TRP A 94 -4.27 11.59 -1.63
CA TRP A 94 -3.02 11.33 -2.32
C TRP A 94 -2.14 12.58 -2.42
N LEU A 95 -2.74 13.75 -2.65
CA LEU A 95 -2.01 15.01 -2.74
C LEU A 95 -1.38 15.46 -1.42
N LYS A 96 -1.73 14.85 -0.30
CA LYS A 96 -1.05 15.11 0.98
C LYS A 96 0.30 14.42 1.09
N VAL A 97 0.56 13.43 0.24
CA VAL A 97 1.86 12.78 0.16
C VAL A 97 2.83 13.77 -0.52
N PRO A 98 4.05 13.96 0.02
CA PRO A 98 5.02 14.88 -0.58
C PRO A 98 5.26 14.59 -2.06
N GLU A 99 5.43 15.64 -2.86
CA GLU A 99 5.60 15.50 -4.30
C GLU A 99 6.75 14.58 -4.69
N ALA A 100 7.89 14.69 -3.99
CA ALA A 100 9.05 13.83 -4.26
C ALA A 100 8.72 12.35 -4.07
N VAL A 101 7.89 12.03 -3.08
CA VAL A 101 7.44 10.66 -2.83
C VAL A 101 6.48 10.22 -3.93
N ARG A 102 5.49 11.08 -4.26
CA ARG A 102 4.51 10.76 -5.31
C ARG A 102 5.16 10.49 -6.66
N ALA A 103 6.21 11.24 -6.97
CA ALA A 103 6.92 11.08 -8.23
C ALA A 103 7.73 9.78 -8.30
N ALA A 104 8.15 9.24 -7.17
CA ALA A 104 9.05 8.09 -7.09
C ALA A 104 8.35 6.76 -6.86
N VAL A 105 7.11 6.76 -6.34
CA VAL A 105 6.41 5.51 -6.03
C VAL A 105 5.39 5.17 -7.12
N LYS A 106 5.13 3.87 -7.28
CA LYS A 106 4.02 3.40 -8.11
C LYS A 106 2.78 3.34 -7.23
N HIS A 107 1.76 4.12 -7.56
CA HIS A 107 0.53 4.22 -6.78
C HIS A 107 -0.59 3.37 -7.37
N PHE A 108 -1.27 2.63 -6.50
CA PHE A 108 -2.51 1.93 -6.81
C PHE A 108 -3.57 2.35 -5.80
N HIS A 109 -4.79 2.54 -6.27
CA HIS A 109 -5.93 2.81 -5.40
C HIS A 109 -6.84 1.58 -5.36
N LEU A 110 -7.23 1.15 -4.16
CA LEU A 110 -8.10 -0.01 -3.97
C LEU A 110 -9.30 0.37 -3.09
N ARG A 111 -10.44 -0.28 -3.36
CA ARG A 111 -11.62 -0.11 -2.52
C ARG A 111 -11.48 -0.94 -1.26
N GLY A 112 -11.75 -0.32 -0.13
CA GLY A 112 -11.80 -1.01 1.15
C GLY A 112 -13.22 -1.05 1.68
N LYS A 113 -13.52 -2.01 2.57
CA LYS A 113 -14.80 -2.03 3.24
C LYS A 113 -14.78 -1.03 4.41
N PHE A 114 -15.93 -0.44 4.68
CA PHE A 114 -16.16 0.36 5.88
C PHE A 114 -17.28 -0.32 6.66
N PHE A 115 -16.89 -1.10 7.67
CA PHE A 115 -17.78 -2.02 8.37
C PHE A 115 -18.41 -2.99 7.36
N LYS A 116 -19.74 -2.94 7.13
CA LYS A 116 -20.42 -3.79 6.16
C LYS A 116 -20.50 -3.18 4.75
N GLN A 117 -20.17 -1.88 4.63
CA GLN A 117 -20.19 -1.22 3.34
C GLN A 117 -19.01 -1.66 2.50
N ASN A 118 -19.23 -1.85 1.21
CA ASN A 118 -18.22 -2.25 0.25
C ASN A 118 -17.53 -3.58 0.52
N ALA A 119 -18.13 -4.43 1.38
CA ALA A 119 -17.51 -5.74 1.69
C ALA A 119 -17.29 -6.58 0.43
N GLY A 120 -18.21 -6.53 -0.53
CA GLY A 120 -18.08 -7.24 -1.80
C GLY A 120 -17.07 -6.63 -2.77
N GLU A 121 -16.58 -5.42 -2.48
CA GLU A 121 -15.56 -4.75 -3.30
C GLU A 121 -14.14 -5.20 -2.95
N VAL A 122 -13.96 -5.85 -1.81
CA VAL A 122 -12.64 -6.33 -1.38
C VAL A 122 -12.46 -7.74 -1.92
N THR A 123 -11.79 -7.85 -3.06
CA THR A 123 -11.60 -9.13 -3.76
C THR A 123 -10.14 -9.34 -4.12
N LYS A 124 -9.75 -10.60 -4.23
CA LYS A 124 -8.38 -10.98 -4.58
C LYS A 124 -7.96 -10.44 -5.95
N GLU A 125 -8.88 -10.39 -6.89
CA GLU A 125 -8.62 -9.96 -8.27
C GLU A 125 -8.10 -8.52 -8.33
N LYS A 126 -8.44 -7.69 -7.36
CA LYS A 126 -7.99 -6.28 -7.32
C LYS A 126 -6.49 -6.15 -7.07
N THR A 127 -5.85 -7.19 -6.55
CA THR A 127 -4.39 -7.19 -6.39
C THR A 127 -3.65 -7.60 -7.65
N GLN A 128 -4.35 -8.12 -8.67
CA GLN A 128 -3.73 -8.62 -9.88
C GLN A 128 -2.88 -7.57 -10.61
N PRO A 129 -3.34 -6.31 -10.78
CA PRO A 129 -2.51 -5.29 -11.41
C PRO A 129 -1.19 -5.06 -10.67
N ILE A 130 -1.20 -5.15 -9.34
CA ILE A 130 0.02 -4.98 -8.53
C ILE A 130 0.95 -6.17 -8.75
N ALA A 131 0.41 -7.39 -8.72
CA ALA A 131 1.20 -8.60 -8.99
C ALA A 131 1.82 -8.54 -10.39
N ASP A 132 1.05 -8.13 -11.39
CA ASP A 132 1.54 -8.01 -12.75
C ASP A 132 2.66 -6.98 -12.86
N TYR A 133 2.52 -5.83 -12.21
CA TYR A 133 3.55 -4.81 -12.17
C TYR A 133 4.85 -5.37 -11.56
N LEU A 134 4.74 -6.07 -10.43
CA LEU A 134 5.91 -6.62 -9.74
C LEU A 134 6.60 -7.71 -10.54
N LEU A 135 5.85 -8.51 -11.29
CA LEU A 135 6.36 -9.62 -12.09
C LEU A 135 6.75 -9.20 -13.51
N GLY A 136 6.57 -7.93 -13.87
CA GLY A 136 6.95 -7.44 -15.19
C GLY A 136 5.99 -7.85 -16.30
N LYS A 137 4.74 -8.09 -15.95
CA LYS A 137 3.73 -8.52 -16.92
C LYS A 137 2.88 -7.38 -17.46
#